data_e66e84dddb5978f9b4b031e67c017b4a
#
_entry.id   e66e84dddb5978f9b4b031e67c017b4a
#
_cell.length_a   1.000
_cell.length_b   1.000
_cell.length_c   1.000
_cell.angle_alpha   90.00
_cell.angle_beta   90.00
_cell.angle_gamma   90.00
#
_symmetry.space_group_name_H-M   'P 1'
#
loop_
_entity.id
_entity.type
_entity.pdbx_description
1 polymer ?
#
loop_
_entity_poly.entity_id
_entity_poly.type
_entity_poly.pdbx_seq_one_letter_code
_entity_poly.pdbx_strand_id
1 'polypeptide(L)'
;MWLPKIRELIEAIKAIIKGPYTSKFPNQGHTPHPNFRGQPKFNEEKCVGCGGCKEVCPVEAIDYLDINDKLNPRRVITHYTDTCIFCGQCEAACIADCEGIKLSNDWELSFFDRNKANEQIEKELQLCEICNEVIACRDHLNWIIGRLGELSFSNPTLYLTRLKSLGIVDENIRSALAHQGCSDRSDRVKILCARCRRETTLTTTGTSKL
;
A
#
# COMPACT_ATOMS: atom_id res chain seq x y z
N MET A 1 -45.10 -43.34 -5.28
CA MET A 1 -44.74 -42.08 -5.94
C MET A 1 -45.75 -41.01 -5.55
N TRP A 2 -45.33 -39.94 -4.89
CA TRP A 2 -46.22 -38.85 -4.58
C TRP A 2 -46.39 -37.97 -5.82
N LEU A 3 -47.66 -37.75 -6.23
CA LEU A 3 -47.95 -36.85 -7.35
C LEU A 3 -47.58 -35.41 -6.97
N PRO A 4 -46.92 -34.66 -7.87
CA PRO A 4 -46.60 -33.25 -7.61
C PRO A 4 -47.89 -32.45 -7.39
N LYS A 5 -47.83 -31.52 -6.44
CA LYS A 5 -48.99 -30.61 -6.19
C LYS A 5 -49.22 -29.70 -7.40
N ILE A 6 -50.47 -29.35 -7.68
CA ILE A 6 -50.82 -28.50 -8.81
C ILE A 6 -50.04 -27.21 -8.84
N ARG A 7 -49.66 -26.65 -7.69
CA ARG A 7 -48.85 -25.45 -7.57
C ARG A 7 -47.42 -25.69 -8.12
N GLU A 8 -46.83 -26.86 -7.84
CA GLU A 8 -45.48 -27.22 -8.30
C GLU A 8 -45.47 -27.41 -9.84
N LEU A 9 -46.58 -28.00 -10.38
CA LEU A 9 -46.72 -28.14 -11.83
C LEU A 9 -46.88 -26.77 -12.51
N ILE A 10 -47.61 -25.85 -11.96
CA ILE A 10 -47.76 -24.48 -12.47
C ILE A 10 -46.43 -23.74 -12.47
N GLU A 11 -45.64 -23.85 -11.40
CA GLU A 11 -44.32 -23.22 -11.34
C GLU A 11 -43.32 -23.88 -12.35
N ALA A 12 -43.37 -25.19 -12.52
CA ALA A 12 -42.58 -25.88 -13.54
C ALA A 12 -42.91 -25.38 -14.97
N ILE A 13 -44.21 -25.26 -15.28
CA ILE A 13 -44.65 -24.75 -16.59
C ILE A 13 -44.21 -23.27 -16.76
N LYS A 14 -44.34 -22.44 -15.73
CA LYS A 14 -43.85 -21.06 -15.78
C LYS A 14 -42.33 -20.98 -16.00
N ALA A 15 -41.55 -21.85 -15.36
CA ALA A 15 -40.09 -21.90 -15.53
C ALA A 15 -39.71 -22.27 -16.95
N ILE A 16 -40.44 -23.22 -17.58
CA ILE A 16 -40.18 -23.62 -18.98
C ILE A 16 -40.49 -22.45 -19.93
N ILE A 17 -41.60 -21.71 -19.70
CA ILE A 17 -42.05 -20.60 -20.57
C ILE A 17 -41.14 -19.38 -20.41
N LYS A 18 -40.82 -19.00 -19.17
CA LYS A 18 -40.01 -17.82 -18.87
C LYS A 18 -38.50 -18.03 -19.08
N GLY A 19 -38.03 -19.29 -19.08
CA GLY A 19 -36.64 -19.62 -19.10
C GLY A 19 -35.90 -19.37 -17.79
N PRO A 20 -34.58 -19.52 -17.75
CA PRO A 20 -33.77 -19.35 -16.54
C PRO A 20 -33.74 -17.88 -16.09
N TYR A 21 -33.81 -17.67 -14.77
CA TYR A 21 -33.65 -16.35 -14.15
C TYR A 21 -32.18 -15.92 -14.03
N THR A 22 -31.24 -16.83 -14.25
CA THR A 22 -29.82 -16.57 -14.21
C THR A 22 -29.34 -15.88 -15.49
N SER A 23 -28.24 -15.14 -15.39
CA SER A 23 -27.55 -14.56 -16.55
C SER A 23 -27.08 -15.67 -17.51
N LYS A 24 -26.97 -15.38 -18.80
CA LYS A 24 -26.48 -16.34 -19.81
C LYS A 24 -24.95 -16.41 -19.84
N PHE A 25 -24.32 -16.15 -18.70
CA PHE A 25 -22.87 -16.30 -18.55
C PHE A 25 -22.47 -17.80 -18.70
N PRO A 26 -21.35 -18.16 -19.36
CA PRO A 26 -20.34 -17.27 -19.96
C PRO A 26 -20.64 -16.80 -21.40
N ASN A 27 -21.72 -17.29 -22.02
CA ASN A 27 -22.01 -17.02 -23.44
C ASN A 27 -22.35 -15.54 -23.71
N GLN A 28 -22.90 -14.84 -22.73
CA GLN A 28 -23.13 -13.39 -22.78
C GLN A 28 -22.40 -12.73 -21.60
N GLY A 29 -21.66 -11.65 -21.89
CA GLY A 29 -21.03 -10.86 -20.86
C GLY A 29 -22.05 -10.32 -19.88
N HIS A 30 -21.71 -10.33 -18.60
CA HIS A 30 -22.53 -9.75 -17.53
C HIS A 30 -21.84 -8.50 -17.01
N THR A 31 -22.59 -7.40 -16.92
CA THR A 31 -22.09 -6.16 -16.29
C THR A 31 -22.72 -6.07 -14.90
N PRO A 32 -21.94 -6.08 -13.83
CA PRO A 32 -22.49 -5.97 -12.48
C PRO A 32 -23.08 -4.56 -12.24
N HIS A 33 -23.90 -4.46 -11.20
CA HIS A 33 -24.43 -3.16 -10.79
C HIS A 33 -23.28 -2.19 -10.41
N PRO A 34 -23.40 -0.87 -10.67
CA PRO A 34 -22.35 0.10 -10.34
C PRO A 34 -21.89 0.09 -8.88
N ASN A 35 -22.75 -0.30 -7.96
CA ASN A 35 -22.44 -0.42 -6.52
C ASN A 35 -21.91 -1.83 -6.15
N PHE A 36 -21.56 -2.66 -7.12
CA PHE A 36 -20.97 -3.97 -6.85
C PHE A 36 -19.57 -3.79 -6.25
N ARG A 37 -19.29 -4.57 -5.21
CA ARG A 37 -17.98 -4.58 -4.54
C ARG A 37 -17.15 -5.74 -5.06
N GLY A 38 -16.37 -5.48 -6.09
CA GLY A 38 -15.43 -6.45 -6.64
C GLY A 38 -14.05 -6.36 -6.00
N GLN A 39 -13.04 -6.87 -6.70
CA GLN A 39 -11.68 -6.94 -6.22
C GLN A 39 -11.12 -5.54 -5.92
N PRO A 40 -10.52 -5.32 -4.74
CA PRO A 40 -9.74 -4.11 -4.47
C PRO A 40 -8.53 -4.06 -5.40
N LYS A 41 -8.31 -2.90 -6.03
CA LYS A 41 -7.15 -2.65 -6.89
C LYS A 41 -6.33 -1.50 -6.34
N PHE A 42 -5.01 -1.68 -6.37
CA PHE A 42 -4.08 -0.62 -6.02
C PHE A 42 -3.92 0.37 -7.18
N ASN A 43 -3.84 1.64 -6.83
CA ASN A 43 -3.42 2.68 -7.75
C ASN A 43 -1.97 3.02 -7.48
N GLU A 44 -1.08 2.69 -8.40
CA GLU A 44 0.36 2.86 -8.23
C GLU A 44 0.77 4.33 -8.02
N GLU A 45 0.10 5.26 -8.69
CA GLU A 45 0.40 6.69 -8.61
C GLU A 45 -0.12 7.34 -7.31
N LYS A 46 -1.25 6.85 -6.79
CA LYS A 46 -1.93 7.46 -5.64
C LYS A 46 -1.59 6.78 -4.32
N CYS A 47 -1.24 5.50 -4.35
CA CYS A 47 -0.88 4.76 -3.15
C CYS A 47 0.43 5.30 -2.58
N VAL A 48 0.39 5.71 -1.31
CA VAL A 48 1.56 6.24 -0.59
C VAL A 48 2.34 5.17 0.19
N GLY A 49 1.87 3.93 0.19
CA GLY A 49 2.55 2.81 0.88
C GLY A 49 2.47 2.88 2.40
N CYS A 50 1.46 3.53 2.99
CA CYS A 50 1.35 3.71 4.44
C CYS A 50 1.09 2.41 5.24
N GLY A 51 0.54 1.37 4.59
CA GLY A 51 0.18 0.10 5.24
C GLY A 51 -1.16 0.12 5.98
N GLY A 52 -1.90 1.23 5.99
CA GLY A 52 -3.18 1.35 6.70
C GLY A 52 -4.24 0.33 6.25
N CYS A 53 -4.22 -0.05 4.97
CA CYS A 53 -5.12 -1.07 4.44
C CYS A 53 -4.90 -2.47 5.06
N LYS A 54 -3.65 -2.82 5.45
CA LYS A 54 -3.35 -4.04 6.20
C LYS A 54 -3.97 -3.99 7.58
N GLU A 55 -3.75 -2.88 8.32
CA GLU A 55 -4.18 -2.76 9.73
C GLU A 55 -5.70 -2.81 9.92
N VAL A 56 -6.47 -2.41 8.90
CA VAL A 56 -7.94 -2.43 8.95
C VAL A 56 -8.56 -3.68 8.33
N CYS A 57 -7.76 -4.58 7.77
CA CYS A 57 -8.27 -5.77 7.10
C CYS A 57 -8.68 -6.84 8.13
N PRO A 58 -9.99 -7.16 8.27
CA PRO A 58 -10.45 -8.08 9.31
C PRO A 58 -10.06 -9.53 9.07
N VAL A 59 -9.68 -9.87 7.83
CA VAL A 59 -9.30 -11.25 7.42
C VAL A 59 -7.85 -11.35 6.99
N GLU A 60 -7.05 -10.29 7.23
CA GLU A 60 -5.62 -10.24 6.88
C GLU A 60 -5.34 -10.55 5.40
N ALA A 61 -6.28 -10.18 4.52
CA ALA A 61 -6.15 -10.37 3.07
C ALA A 61 -5.16 -9.40 2.41
N ILE A 62 -4.60 -8.45 3.17
CA ILE A 62 -3.57 -7.52 2.72
C ILE A 62 -2.38 -7.63 3.66
N ASP A 63 -1.21 -7.83 3.10
CA ASP A 63 0.05 -7.85 3.85
C ASP A 63 1.11 -7.01 3.16
N TYR A 64 2.18 -6.65 3.88
CA TYR A 64 3.33 -6.02 3.27
C TYR A 64 4.64 -6.59 3.82
N LEU A 65 5.64 -6.62 2.95
CA LEU A 65 7.01 -7.01 3.28
C LEU A 65 7.96 -5.86 2.97
N ASP A 66 8.74 -5.45 3.96
CA ASP A 66 9.79 -4.46 3.80
C ASP A 66 11.13 -5.15 3.46
N ILE A 67 11.64 -4.86 2.28
CA ILE A 67 12.93 -5.36 1.80
C ILE A 67 13.97 -4.26 2.02
N ASN A 68 14.82 -4.46 3.05
CA ASN A 68 15.86 -3.51 3.45
C ASN A 68 17.16 -3.72 2.65
N ASP A 69 17.07 -3.72 1.33
CA ASP A 69 18.26 -3.73 0.50
C ASP A 69 18.83 -2.31 0.41
N LYS A 70 20.15 -2.16 0.65
CA LYS A 70 20.81 -0.85 0.60
C LYS A 70 20.76 -0.19 -0.78
N LEU A 71 20.67 -1.00 -1.83
CA LEU A 71 20.65 -0.51 -3.21
C LEU A 71 19.22 -0.17 -3.66
N ASN A 72 18.24 -0.94 -3.24
CA ASN A 72 16.84 -0.76 -3.65
C ASN A 72 15.88 -1.12 -2.52
N PRO A 73 15.81 -0.29 -1.46
CA PRO A 73 14.90 -0.53 -0.35
C PRO A 73 13.44 -0.31 -0.80
N ARG A 74 12.60 -1.34 -0.64
CA ARG A 74 11.21 -1.28 -1.08
C ARG A 74 10.27 -2.01 -0.15
N ARG A 75 9.03 -1.54 -0.13
CA ARG A 75 7.87 -2.21 0.47
C ARG A 75 7.05 -2.85 -0.64
N VAL A 76 6.83 -4.15 -0.53
CA VAL A 76 5.92 -4.89 -1.39
C VAL A 76 4.62 -5.10 -0.62
N ILE A 77 3.53 -4.51 -1.09
CA ILE A 77 2.20 -4.69 -0.52
C ILE A 77 1.47 -5.70 -1.40
N THR A 78 0.96 -6.77 -0.79
CA THR A 78 0.28 -7.86 -1.48
C THR A 78 -1.17 -7.94 -1.00
N HIS A 79 -2.10 -8.03 -1.94
CA HIS A 79 -3.51 -8.33 -1.69
C HIS A 79 -3.80 -9.75 -2.16
N TYR A 80 -4.39 -10.57 -1.28
CA TYR A 80 -4.79 -11.95 -1.51
C TYR A 80 -6.30 -11.99 -1.78
N THR A 81 -6.68 -12.11 -3.05
CA THR A 81 -8.08 -12.09 -3.47
C THR A 81 -8.87 -13.29 -2.94
N ASP A 82 -8.22 -14.44 -2.78
CA ASP A 82 -8.80 -15.68 -2.29
C ASP A 82 -9.18 -15.64 -0.79
N THR A 83 -8.57 -14.74 -0.02
CA THR A 83 -8.87 -14.53 1.40
C THR A 83 -9.83 -13.34 1.60
N CYS A 84 -9.92 -12.45 0.60
CA CYS A 84 -10.66 -11.20 0.69
C CYS A 84 -12.18 -11.42 0.76
N ILE A 85 -12.86 -10.71 1.67
CA ILE A 85 -14.33 -10.71 1.79
C ILE A 85 -14.99 -9.49 1.15
N PHE A 86 -14.26 -8.68 0.41
CA PHE A 86 -14.74 -7.50 -0.32
C PHE A 86 -15.51 -6.48 0.53
N CYS A 87 -15.13 -6.33 1.81
CA CYS A 87 -15.84 -5.47 2.77
C CYS A 87 -15.64 -3.97 2.53
N GLY A 88 -14.58 -3.55 1.80
CA GLY A 88 -14.30 -2.16 1.48
C GLY A 88 -13.62 -1.35 2.59
N GLN A 89 -13.23 -1.95 3.72
CA GLN A 89 -12.56 -1.24 4.81
C GLN A 89 -11.20 -0.64 4.37
N CYS A 90 -10.47 -1.34 3.49
CA CYS A 90 -9.21 -0.86 2.96
C CYS A 90 -9.37 0.44 2.14
N GLU A 91 -10.44 0.56 1.35
CA GLU A 91 -10.76 1.77 0.61
C GLU A 91 -11.15 2.91 1.57
N ALA A 92 -12.05 2.65 2.52
CA ALA A 92 -12.53 3.65 3.47
C ALA A 92 -11.43 4.19 4.39
N ALA A 93 -10.43 3.36 4.73
CA ALA A 93 -9.30 3.75 5.58
C ALA A 93 -8.09 4.30 4.81
N CYS A 94 -8.18 4.41 3.49
CA CYS A 94 -7.07 4.91 2.67
C CYS A 94 -6.84 6.40 2.91
N ILE A 95 -5.65 6.76 3.44
CA ILE A 95 -5.27 8.15 3.74
C ILE A 95 -5.05 9.02 2.49
N ALA A 96 -4.86 8.39 1.33
CA ALA A 96 -4.71 9.07 0.04
C ALA A 96 -6.09 9.39 -0.59
N ASP A 97 -6.96 10.00 0.20
CA ASP A 97 -8.32 10.44 -0.19
C ASP A 97 -9.16 9.29 -0.83
N CYS A 98 -8.99 8.06 -0.31
CA CYS A 98 -9.61 6.82 -0.80
C CYS A 98 -9.24 6.47 -2.27
N GLU A 99 -8.15 7.01 -2.79
CA GLU A 99 -7.71 6.77 -4.16
C GLU A 99 -6.53 5.78 -4.29
N GLY A 100 -5.83 5.49 -3.20
CA GLY A 100 -4.68 4.59 -3.22
C GLY A 100 -5.03 3.11 -3.37
N ILE A 101 -6.22 2.73 -2.91
CA ILE A 101 -6.83 1.41 -3.12
C ILE A 101 -8.33 1.60 -3.28
N LYS A 102 -8.92 1.00 -4.31
CA LYS A 102 -10.34 1.11 -4.62
C LYS A 102 -10.94 -0.24 -4.96
N LEU A 103 -12.19 -0.46 -4.56
CA LEU A 103 -12.96 -1.60 -5.04
C LEU A 103 -13.28 -1.42 -6.53
N SER A 104 -12.99 -2.43 -7.32
CA SER A 104 -13.35 -2.48 -8.73
C SER A 104 -14.75 -3.06 -8.93
N ASN A 105 -15.23 -3.07 -10.16
CA ASN A 105 -16.44 -3.79 -10.55
C ASN A 105 -16.12 -5.19 -11.10
N ASP A 106 -14.89 -5.68 -10.92
CA ASP A 106 -14.50 -7.00 -11.38
C ASP A 106 -15.19 -8.06 -10.52
N TRP A 107 -16.02 -8.85 -11.15
CA TRP A 107 -16.85 -9.88 -10.49
C TRP A 107 -16.42 -11.30 -10.85
N GLU A 108 -15.77 -11.47 -12.00
CA GLU A 108 -15.24 -12.77 -12.42
C GLU A 108 -13.81 -12.93 -11.91
N LEU A 109 -13.68 -13.58 -10.77
CA LEU A 109 -12.43 -13.75 -10.03
C LEU A 109 -12.07 -15.25 -9.93
N SER A 110 -12.42 -16.04 -10.96
CA SER A 110 -12.08 -17.46 -11.01
C SER A 110 -10.65 -17.65 -11.54
N PHE A 111 -9.81 -18.30 -10.76
CA PHE A 111 -8.42 -18.60 -11.11
C PHE A 111 -8.17 -20.11 -11.03
N PHE A 112 -7.41 -20.66 -11.99
CA PHE A 112 -6.93 -22.04 -11.93
C PHE A 112 -5.72 -22.22 -11.02
N ASP A 113 -4.97 -21.15 -10.78
CA ASP A 113 -3.78 -21.11 -9.95
C ASP A 113 -3.94 -20.03 -8.87
N ARG A 114 -3.83 -20.45 -7.61
CA ARG A 114 -3.95 -19.56 -6.46
C ARG A 114 -2.94 -18.40 -6.47
N ASN A 115 -1.73 -18.66 -6.98
CA ASN A 115 -0.69 -17.65 -7.04
C ASN A 115 -1.03 -16.46 -7.97
N LYS A 116 -1.95 -16.68 -8.93
CA LYS A 116 -2.44 -15.62 -9.82
C LYS A 116 -3.56 -14.77 -9.22
N ALA A 117 -4.09 -15.17 -8.07
CA ALA A 117 -5.12 -14.43 -7.35
C ALA A 117 -4.55 -13.29 -6.49
N ASN A 118 -3.27 -12.98 -6.61
CA ASN A 118 -2.60 -11.95 -5.82
C ASN A 118 -2.34 -10.72 -6.67
N GLU A 119 -2.57 -9.55 -6.10
CA GLU A 119 -2.18 -8.27 -6.66
C GLU A 119 -1.10 -7.65 -5.79
N GLN A 120 -0.06 -7.10 -6.41
CA GLN A 120 1.08 -6.53 -5.70
C GLN A 120 1.41 -5.14 -6.20
N ILE A 121 1.87 -4.29 -5.27
CA ILE A 121 2.40 -2.97 -5.56
C ILE A 121 3.71 -2.78 -4.79
N GLU A 122 4.70 -2.15 -5.43
CA GLU A 122 5.98 -1.85 -4.82
C GLU A 122 6.09 -0.34 -4.55
N LYS A 123 6.65 0.03 -3.38
CA LYS A 123 6.91 1.41 -2.99
C LYS A 123 8.30 1.56 -2.40
N GLU A 124 9.01 2.59 -2.81
CA GLU A 124 10.34 2.88 -2.30
C GLU A 124 10.32 3.23 -0.82
N LEU A 125 11.26 2.65 -0.07
CA LEU A 125 11.45 2.93 1.34
C LEU A 125 12.53 4.00 1.56
N GLN A 126 12.35 4.80 2.61
CA GLN A 126 13.37 5.64 3.17
C GLN A 126 13.97 4.96 4.40
N LEU A 127 15.26 4.65 4.34
CA LEU A 127 16.01 4.05 5.43
C LEU A 127 16.69 5.12 6.29
N CYS A 128 16.96 4.79 7.54
CA CYS A 128 17.79 5.57 8.45
C CYS A 128 19.26 5.49 8.04
N GLU A 129 19.96 6.63 7.95
CA GLU A 129 21.36 6.68 7.53
C GLU A 129 22.37 6.15 8.59
N ILE A 130 21.92 5.88 9.81
CA ILE A 130 22.77 5.31 10.88
C ILE A 130 22.48 3.81 11.03
N CYS A 131 21.23 3.42 11.34
CA CYS A 131 20.92 2.04 11.70
C CYS A 131 20.32 1.24 10.55
N ASN A 132 20.08 1.85 9.37
CA ASN A 132 19.42 1.24 8.21
C ASN A 132 17.98 0.70 8.50
N GLU A 133 17.36 1.12 9.60
CA GLU A 133 15.98 0.79 9.90
C GLU A 133 15.01 1.54 8.99
N VAL A 134 13.90 0.93 8.64
CA VAL A 134 12.85 1.54 7.82
C VAL A 134 12.23 2.71 8.57
N ILE A 135 12.18 3.88 7.94
CA ILE A 135 11.46 5.04 8.48
C ILE A 135 10.01 5.04 7.98
N ALA A 136 9.84 5.06 6.65
CA ALA A 136 8.54 4.98 5.97
C ALA A 136 8.76 4.85 4.45
N CYS A 137 7.68 4.69 3.67
CA CYS A 137 7.78 4.85 2.22
C CYS A 137 8.04 6.33 1.87
N ARG A 138 8.79 6.59 0.80
CA ARG A 138 9.10 7.95 0.33
C ARG A 138 7.83 8.73 -0.01
N ASP A 139 6.88 8.10 -0.69
CA ASP A 139 5.59 8.71 -1.03
C ASP A 139 4.78 9.05 0.22
N HIS A 140 4.84 8.23 1.26
CA HIS A 140 4.19 8.50 2.54
C HIS A 140 4.81 9.72 3.24
N LEU A 141 6.14 9.84 3.24
CA LEU A 141 6.79 11.02 3.79
C LEU A 141 6.43 12.29 3.02
N ASN A 142 6.38 12.23 1.69
CA ASN A 142 5.95 13.35 0.85
C ASN A 142 4.48 13.74 1.11
N TRP A 143 3.60 12.76 1.30
CA TRP A 143 2.21 13.00 1.69
C TRP A 143 2.12 13.71 3.05
N ILE A 144 2.88 13.24 4.06
CA ILE A 144 2.96 13.88 5.39
C ILE A 144 3.45 15.32 5.26
N ILE A 145 4.50 15.56 4.48
CA ILE A 145 5.03 16.93 4.24
C ILE A 145 3.95 17.83 3.65
N GLY A 146 3.19 17.32 2.66
CA GLY A 146 2.10 18.06 2.06
C GLY A 146 0.98 18.42 3.06
N ARG A 147 0.66 17.52 4.00
CA ARG A 147 -0.35 17.75 5.05
C ARG A 147 0.14 18.70 6.16
N LEU A 148 1.40 18.63 6.52
CA LEU A 148 2.00 19.49 7.56
C LEU A 148 2.35 20.89 7.04
N GLY A 149 2.55 21.04 5.73
CA GLY A 149 2.99 22.31 5.14
C GLY A 149 4.28 22.81 5.78
N GLU A 150 4.26 24.04 6.28
CA GLU A 150 5.44 24.70 6.89
C GLU A 150 5.92 24.01 8.18
N LEU A 151 5.06 23.34 8.91
CA LEU A 151 5.43 22.60 10.12
C LEU A 151 6.40 21.43 9.82
N SER A 152 6.47 20.97 8.59
CA SER A 152 7.41 19.93 8.19
C SER A 152 8.88 20.33 8.34
N PHE A 153 9.20 21.64 8.30
CA PHE A 153 10.55 22.15 8.47
C PHE A 153 11.12 21.97 9.88
N SER A 154 10.26 21.78 10.88
CA SER A 154 10.70 21.52 12.26
C SER A 154 11.34 20.12 12.43
N ASN A 155 11.13 19.20 11.48
CA ASN A 155 11.66 17.86 11.52
C ASN A 155 12.75 17.67 10.45
N PRO A 156 14.04 17.50 10.84
CA PRO A 156 15.15 17.36 9.89
C PRO A 156 14.96 16.25 8.88
N THR A 157 14.34 15.14 9.27
CA THR A 157 14.07 14.01 8.35
C THR A 157 13.10 14.42 7.24
N LEU A 158 11.99 15.07 7.59
CA LEU A 158 11.01 15.55 6.61
C LEU A 158 11.60 16.64 5.72
N TYR A 159 12.34 17.59 6.31
CA TYR A 159 13.02 18.66 5.59
C TYR A 159 13.98 18.12 4.54
N LEU A 160 14.87 17.17 4.91
CA LEU A 160 15.81 16.56 3.97
C LEU A 160 15.09 15.73 2.90
N THR A 161 14.04 15.01 3.27
CA THR A 161 13.23 14.26 2.29
C THR A 161 12.62 15.22 1.27
N ARG A 162 12.14 16.39 1.70
CA ARG A 162 11.62 17.42 0.80
C ARG A 162 12.70 17.96 -0.14
N LEU A 163 13.87 18.28 0.39
CA LEU A 163 14.99 18.77 -0.44
C LEU A 163 15.41 17.74 -1.49
N LYS A 164 15.42 16.44 -1.12
CA LYS A 164 15.69 15.34 -2.09
C LYS A 164 14.60 15.26 -3.16
N SER A 165 13.34 15.34 -2.78
CA SER A 165 12.23 15.29 -3.75
C SER A 165 12.23 16.46 -4.75
N LEU A 166 12.82 17.59 -4.36
CA LEU A 166 13.01 18.76 -5.22
C LEU A 166 14.31 18.72 -6.04
N GLY A 167 15.12 17.65 -5.91
CA GLY A 167 16.40 17.53 -6.61
C GLY A 167 17.50 18.51 -6.13
N ILE A 168 17.28 19.20 -5.00
CA ILE A 168 18.25 20.18 -4.45
C ILE A 168 19.44 19.46 -3.81
N VAL A 169 19.22 18.27 -3.26
CA VAL A 169 20.28 17.43 -2.64
C VAL A 169 20.44 16.17 -3.46
N ASP A 170 21.58 16.04 -4.13
CA ASP A 170 21.93 14.85 -4.92
C ASP A 170 22.56 13.77 -4.01
N GLU A 171 22.11 12.53 -4.15
CA GLU A 171 22.69 11.38 -3.45
C GLU A 171 24.14 11.09 -3.91
N ASN A 172 24.46 11.41 -5.15
CA ASN A 172 25.80 11.21 -5.71
C ASN A 172 26.87 12.11 -5.06
N ILE A 173 26.50 13.30 -4.56
CA ILE A 173 27.43 14.18 -3.83
C ILE A 173 27.88 13.51 -2.52
N ARG A 174 27.05 12.69 -1.91
CA ARG A 174 27.36 11.95 -0.68
C ARG A 174 28.43 10.87 -0.91
N SER A 175 28.35 10.14 -2.02
CA SER A 175 29.33 9.09 -2.36
C SER A 175 30.68 9.70 -2.70
N ALA A 176 30.72 10.84 -3.40
CA ALA A 176 31.94 11.55 -3.73
C ALA A 176 32.66 12.13 -2.50
N LEU A 177 31.90 12.62 -1.52
CA LEU A 177 32.44 13.15 -0.26
C LEU A 177 32.92 12.04 0.71
N ALA A 178 32.32 10.85 0.66
CA ALA A 178 32.71 9.70 1.47
C ALA A 178 34.14 9.22 1.12
N HIS A 179 34.56 9.38 -0.14
CA HIS A 179 35.92 9.04 -0.59
C HIS A 179 37.01 10.02 -0.10
N GLN A 180 36.64 11.20 0.41
CA GLN A 180 37.60 12.22 0.85
C GLN A 180 37.88 12.23 2.37
N GLY A 181 37.46 11.22 3.13
CA GLY A 181 37.75 11.10 4.56
C GLY A 181 37.06 12.10 5.47
N CYS A 182 36.12 12.92 4.93
CA CYS A 182 35.35 13.91 5.67
C CYS A 182 33.94 13.42 6.03
N SER A 183 33.71 12.10 6.07
CA SER A 183 32.37 11.50 6.23
C SER A 183 31.73 11.69 7.60
N ASP A 184 32.49 12.06 8.62
CA ASP A 184 32.05 12.05 10.03
C ASP A 184 31.91 13.43 10.67
N ARG A 185 31.70 14.46 9.86
CA ARG A 185 31.43 15.80 10.41
C ARG A 185 30.09 15.82 11.15
N SER A 186 30.12 16.24 12.41
CA SER A 186 28.93 16.31 13.28
C SER A 186 27.92 17.37 12.85
N ASP A 187 28.31 18.33 12.00
CA ASP A 187 27.48 19.38 11.45
C ASP A 187 26.60 18.90 10.26
N ARG A 188 26.78 17.67 9.79
CA ARG A 188 26.02 17.13 8.67
C ARG A 188 24.65 16.60 9.12
N VAL A 189 23.59 17.18 8.60
CA VAL A 189 22.22 16.72 8.86
C VAL A 189 21.97 15.41 8.09
N LYS A 190 21.53 14.39 8.81
CA LYS A 190 21.22 13.04 8.27
C LYS A 190 19.73 12.74 8.34
N ILE A 191 19.26 11.88 7.47
CA ILE A 191 17.92 11.31 7.56
C ILE A 191 17.93 10.20 8.62
N LEU A 192 17.28 10.45 9.77
CA LEU A 192 17.34 9.57 10.93
C LEU A 192 15.95 9.09 11.33
N CYS A 193 15.87 7.84 11.80
CA CYS A 193 14.70 7.35 12.51
C CYS A 193 14.57 8.08 13.87
N ALA A 194 13.39 7.96 14.49
CA ALA A 194 13.10 8.64 15.77
C ALA A 194 14.08 8.24 16.88
N ARG A 195 14.52 6.99 16.91
CA ARG A 195 15.48 6.46 17.88
C ARG A 195 16.87 7.10 17.70
N CYS A 196 17.46 7.00 16.50
CA CYS A 196 18.77 7.55 16.23
C CYS A 196 18.80 9.08 16.41
N ARG A 197 17.73 9.79 16.05
CA ARG A 197 17.63 11.22 16.28
C ARG A 197 17.66 11.58 17.76
N ARG A 198 16.94 10.81 18.60
CA ARG A 198 16.97 11.01 20.06
C ARG A 198 18.36 10.75 20.62
N GLU A 199 19.02 9.67 20.19
CA GLU A 199 20.38 9.33 20.62
C GLU A 199 21.36 10.45 20.26
N THR A 200 21.33 10.97 19.04
CA THR A 200 22.23 12.06 18.61
C THR A 200 21.98 13.37 19.36
N THR A 201 20.74 13.69 19.77
CA THR A 201 20.44 14.89 20.53
C THR A 201 20.79 14.79 22.01
N LEU A 202 20.75 13.58 22.58
CA LEU A 202 21.04 13.36 24.00
C LEU A 202 22.52 13.12 24.29
N THR A 203 23.29 12.63 23.33
CA THR A 203 24.73 12.31 23.48
C THR A 203 25.68 13.46 23.17
N THR A 204 25.18 14.67 22.96
CA THR A 204 26.00 15.89 22.76
C THR A 204 26.77 16.36 24.00
N THR A 205 26.70 15.64 25.12
CA THR A 205 27.58 15.85 26.28
C THR A 205 28.64 14.77 26.30
N GLY A 206 29.68 14.97 25.47
CA GLY A 206 31.03 14.45 25.63
C GLY A 206 31.16 12.95 25.98
N THR A 207 31.19 12.12 24.97
CA THR A 207 32.20 11.05 24.79
C THR A 207 31.98 10.38 23.45
N SER A 208 32.97 10.48 22.60
CA SER A 208 33.13 9.78 21.35
C SER A 208 32.99 8.26 21.54
N LYS A 209 31.89 7.68 21.07
CA LYS A 209 31.81 6.29 20.62
C LYS A 209 30.86 6.29 19.40
N LEU A 210 31.44 6.55 18.25
CA LEU A 210 30.92 6.20 16.95
C LEU A 210 31.92 5.27 16.30
#